data_bb298c40b97142ebc95819157ec0e12a
#
_entry.id   bb298c40b97142ebc95819157ec0e12a
#
_cell.length_a   1.000
_cell.length_b   1.000
_cell.length_c   1.000
_cell.angle_alpha   90.00
_cell.angle_beta   90.00
_cell.angle_gamma   90.00
#
_symmetry.space_group_name_H-M   'P 1'
#
loop_
_entity.id
_entity.type
_entity.pdbx_description
1 polymer ?
#
loop_
_entity_poly.entity_id
_entity_poly.type
_entity_poly.pdbx_seq_one_letter_code
_entity_poly.pdbx_strand_id
1 'polypeptide(L)'
;MSIPLNLINGFLGSGKTTFLLHYLDTFARGRKIGVIQNEFSPAGIDGELITQQGKAYKLLEVNNGSVFCVCLLGGFINSLSSFIDDYAPDEIIMEASGMSDPVSIGQIFQSPKLKNKVFLGYSWTIVDARNFDRVKAIRARLEHQIRIADTVVVNKSDLVGSDIETVISAVKKINPFAVVERSSFARIAFEGKKNPLVFFTSEESTESCRPDLQSVVIKTNQVISQEKLKSFIESVKTDFIRCKGFVNTDKDIKVVVQGIFDDYTIKEVEWFAGSTELVGIGRFSENQNYTETYEKYCNQ
;
A
#
# COMPACT_ATOMS: atom_id res chain seq x y z
N MET A 1 -11.77 15.31 11.10
CA MET A 1 -10.89 14.10 11.19
C MET A 1 -10.59 13.65 9.77
N SER A 2 -9.38 13.27 9.45
CA SER A 2 -9.04 12.71 8.15
C SER A 2 -9.54 11.26 8.04
N ILE A 3 -9.94 10.87 6.84
CA ILE A 3 -10.61 9.60 6.54
C ILE A 3 -9.58 8.60 5.99
N PRO A 4 -9.51 7.36 6.48
CA PRO A 4 -8.64 6.35 5.91
C PRO A 4 -9.11 5.96 4.50
N LEU A 5 -8.20 5.99 3.53
CA LEU A 5 -8.39 5.45 2.20
C LEU A 5 -7.60 4.15 2.10
N ASN A 6 -8.31 3.05 2.12
CA ASN A 6 -7.77 1.70 2.03
C ASN A 6 -7.64 1.28 0.55
N LEU A 7 -6.60 0.50 0.24
CA LEU A 7 -6.29 0.10 -1.13
C LEU A 7 -6.42 -1.39 -1.34
N ILE A 8 -7.06 -1.78 -2.44
CA ILE A 8 -7.05 -3.14 -2.95
C ILE A 8 -6.32 -3.11 -4.29
N ASN A 9 -5.11 -3.67 -4.31
CA ASN A 9 -4.28 -3.82 -5.50
C ASN A 9 -4.28 -5.27 -5.97
N GLY A 10 -3.75 -5.51 -7.14
CA GLY A 10 -3.59 -6.84 -7.72
C GLY A 10 -3.86 -6.82 -9.22
N PHE A 11 -3.32 -7.81 -9.92
CA PHE A 11 -3.47 -7.89 -11.38
C PHE A 11 -4.91 -8.25 -11.80
N LEU A 12 -5.21 -8.06 -13.08
CA LEU A 12 -6.50 -8.43 -13.68
C LEU A 12 -6.83 -9.90 -13.39
N GLY A 13 -8.05 -10.15 -12.95
CA GLY A 13 -8.54 -11.50 -12.64
C GLY A 13 -7.97 -12.11 -11.35
N SER A 14 -7.19 -11.39 -10.54
CA SER A 14 -6.65 -11.91 -9.27
C SER A 14 -7.72 -12.12 -8.19
N GLY A 15 -8.89 -11.46 -8.31
CA GLY A 15 -9.99 -11.56 -7.36
C GLY A 15 -10.18 -10.31 -6.49
N LYS A 16 -9.74 -9.12 -6.94
CA LYS A 16 -9.89 -7.84 -6.22
C LYS A 16 -11.34 -7.53 -5.89
N THR A 17 -12.23 -7.58 -6.89
CA THR A 17 -13.66 -7.32 -6.70
C THR A 17 -14.29 -8.33 -5.75
N THR A 18 -13.91 -9.61 -5.84
CA THR A 18 -14.34 -10.64 -4.89
C THR A 18 -13.90 -10.32 -3.47
N PHE A 19 -12.66 -9.84 -3.30
CA PHE A 19 -12.14 -9.39 -2.01
C PHE A 19 -12.88 -8.16 -1.50
N LEU A 20 -13.15 -7.18 -2.36
CA LEU A 20 -13.92 -5.99 -2.01
C LEU A 20 -15.31 -6.36 -1.50
N LEU A 21 -16.02 -7.27 -2.18
CA LEU A 21 -17.33 -7.74 -1.75
C LEU A 21 -17.25 -8.43 -0.39
N HIS A 22 -16.25 -9.27 -0.17
CA HIS A 22 -16.03 -9.92 1.13
C HIS A 22 -15.73 -8.89 2.24
N TYR A 23 -14.94 -7.86 1.94
CA TYR A 23 -14.69 -6.75 2.86
C TYR A 23 -15.98 -6.03 3.24
N LEU A 24 -16.77 -5.64 2.24
CA LEU A 24 -18.04 -4.95 2.45
C LEU A 24 -19.03 -5.80 3.24
N ASP A 25 -19.09 -7.12 2.98
CA ASP A 25 -19.90 -8.05 3.73
C ASP A 25 -19.56 -8.07 5.23
N THR A 26 -18.28 -7.92 5.52
CA THR A 26 -17.79 -7.99 6.89
C THR A 26 -17.97 -6.66 7.63
N PHE A 27 -17.72 -5.52 6.98
CA PHE A 27 -17.54 -4.23 7.65
C PHE A 27 -18.62 -3.17 7.35
N ALA A 28 -19.45 -3.34 6.30
CA ALA A 28 -20.41 -2.30 5.93
C ALA A 28 -21.60 -2.15 6.91
N ARG A 29 -21.76 -3.06 7.85
CA ARG A 29 -22.86 -2.96 8.84
C ARG A 29 -22.57 -1.88 9.87
N GLY A 30 -23.40 -0.83 9.86
CA GLY A 30 -23.29 0.29 10.82
C GLY A 30 -22.19 1.29 10.55
N ARG A 31 -21.52 1.22 9.37
CA ARG A 31 -20.46 2.14 8.95
C ARG A 31 -20.79 2.74 7.59
N LYS A 32 -20.44 4.00 7.40
CA LYS A 32 -20.55 4.67 6.09
C LYS A 32 -19.26 4.41 5.31
N ILE A 33 -19.29 3.45 4.39
CA ILE A 33 -18.12 3.12 3.56
C ILE A 33 -18.28 3.79 2.19
N GLY A 34 -17.27 4.59 1.81
CA GLY A 34 -17.10 5.06 0.44
C GLY A 34 -16.37 4.00 -0.38
N VAL A 35 -16.91 3.62 -1.52
CA VAL A 35 -16.26 2.67 -2.44
C VAL A 35 -15.82 3.42 -3.68
N ILE A 36 -14.55 3.30 -4.05
CA ILE A 36 -14.02 3.80 -5.32
C ILE A 36 -13.63 2.60 -6.15
N GLN A 37 -14.26 2.47 -7.30
CA GLN A 37 -13.93 1.44 -8.26
C GLN A 37 -13.37 2.07 -9.54
N ASN A 38 -12.15 1.65 -9.89
CA ASN A 38 -11.45 2.14 -11.06
C ASN A 38 -11.23 0.98 -12.03
N GLU A 39 -12.28 0.63 -12.77
CA GLU A 39 -12.17 -0.44 -13.76
C GLU A 39 -12.35 0.04 -15.20
N PHE A 40 -11.60 -0.62 -16.07
CA PHE A 40 -11.61 -0.43 -17.51
C PHE A 40 -12.72 -1.29 -18.17
N SER A 41 -13.81 -1.57 -17.45
CA SER A 41 -14.90 -2.35 -18.02
C SER A 41 -15.93 -1.44 -18.69
N PRO A 42 -16.16 -1.58 -20.01
CA PRO A 42 -17.16 -0.79 -20.71
C PRO A 42 -18.61 -1.07 -20.29
N ALA A 43 -18.83 -2.05 -19.42
CA ALA A 43 -20.15 -2.59 -19.14
C ALA A 43 -20.69 -2.32 -17.73
N GLY A 44 -19.94 -1.67 -16.81
CA GLY A 44 -20.47 -1.39 -15.46
C GLY A 44 -20.90 -2.63 -14.65
N ILE A 45 -20.55 -3.84 -15.12
CA ILE A 45 -21.05 -5.11 -14.55
C ILE A 45 -20.67 -5.25 -13.08
N ASP A 46 -19.49 -4.78 -12.72
CA ASP A 46 -19.01 -4.88 -11.34
C ASP A 46 -19.71 -3.86 -10.41
N GLY A 47 -20.05 -2.68 -10.92
CA GLY A 47 -20.83 -1.69 -10.19
C GLY A 47 -22.27 -2.18 -9.88
N GLU A 48 -22.90 -2.89 -10.81
CA GLU A 48 -24.21 -3.51 -10.60
C GLU A 48 -24.16 -4.64 -9.56
N LEU A 49 -23.12 -5.47 -9.57
CA LEU A 49 -22.92 -6.53 -8.57
C LEU A 49 -22.77 -5.96 -7.16
N ILE A 50 -22.11 -4.82 -7.03
CA ILE A 50 -21.94 -4.15 -5.75
C ILE A 50 -23.24 -3.51 -5.27
N THR A 51 -24.04 -2.88 -6.14
CA THR A 51 -25.30 -2.22 -5.78
C THR A 51 -26.45 -3.17 -5.43
N GLN A 52 -26.48 -4.38 -5.98
CA GLN A 52 -27.57 -5.34 -5.75
C GLN A 52 -27.64 -5.91 -4.33
N GLN A 53 -26.65 -5.69 -3.48
CA GLN A 53 -26.63 -6.31 -2.14
C GLN A 53 -27.31 -5.51 -1.03
N GLY A 54 -27.95 -4.36 -1.32
CA GLY A 54 -28.78 -3.61 -0.34
C GLY A 54 -28.03 -3.10 0.89
N LYS A 55 -26.72 -2.84 0.78
CA LYS A 55 -25.86 -2.46 1.90
C LYS A 55 -25.56 -0.95 1.94
N ALA A 56 -25.26 -0.45 3.13
CA ALA A 56 -25.00 0.96 3.42
C ALA A 56 -23.61 1.42 2.96
N TYR A 57 -23.34 1.40 1.66
CA TYR A 57 -22.14 2.03 1.09
C TYR A 57 -22.52 2.89 -0.11
N LYS A 58 -21.69 3.87 -0.42
CA LYS A 58 -21.87 4.75 -1.59
C LYS A 58 -20.72 4.54 -2.56
N LEU A 59 -21.07 4.24 -3.80
CA LEU A 59 -20.10 4.03 -4.88
C LEU A 59 -19.74 5.36 -5.54
N LEU A 60 -18.46 5.63 -5.68
CA LEU A 60 -17.91 6.65 -6.56
C LEU A 60 -17.33 5.95 -7.80
N GLU A 61 -18.10 5.94 -8.89
CA GLU A 61 -17.62 5.43 -10.17
C GLU A 61 -16.69 6.44 -10.82
N VAL A 62 -15.52 5.95 -11.25
CA VAL A 62 -14.57 6.75 -12.00
C VAL A 62 -14.66 6.36 -13.47
N ASN A 63 -15.52 7.07 -14.19
CA ASN A 63 -15.72 6.87 -15.62
C ASN A 63 -14.55 7.45 -16.45
N ASN A 64 -14.19 6.76 -17.53
CA ASN A 64 -13.25 7.19 -18.58
C ASN A 64 -11.76 7.00 -18.32
N GLY A 65 -11.33 5.83 -17.90
CA GLY A 65 -9.92 5.45 -17.91
C GLY A 65 -9.27 5.44 -16.54
N SER A 66 -8.05 4.97 -16.50
CA SER A 66 -7.29 4.84 -15.24
C SER A 66 -7.21 6.19 -14.53
N VAL A 67 -7.69 6.27 -13.30
CA VAL A 67 -7.47 7.40 -12.36
C VAL A 67 -6.00 7.83 -12.32
N PHE A 68 -5.13 6.92 -12.71
CA PHE A 68 -3.67 7.09 -12.73
C PHE A 68 -3.13 7.64 -14.05
N CYS A 69 -3.99 8.06 -14.99
CA CYS A 69 -3.56 8.89 -16.10
C CYS A 69 -3.48 10.34 -15.61
N VAL A 70 -2.33 10.98 -15.74
CA VAL A 70 -2.07 12.37 -15.29
C VAL A 70 -3.15 13.34 -15.79
N CYS A 71 -3.71 13.10 -16.97
CA CYS A 71 -4.76 13.92 -17.57
C CYS A 71 -6.10 13.87 -16.81
N LEU A 72 -6.38 12.80 -16.06
CA LEU A 72 -7.67 12.57 -15.39
C LEU A 72 -7.58 12.74 -13.86
N LEU A 73 -6.37 12.80 -13.31
CA LEU A 73 -6.14 12.88 -11.88
C LEU A 73 -6.81 14.10 -11.24
N GLY A 74 -6.74 15.28 -11.90
CA GLY A 74 -7.36 16.50 -11.40
C GLY A 74 -8.87 16.41 -11.29
N GLY A 75 -9.54 15.79 -12.26
CA GLY A 75 -10.97 15.51 -12.23
C GLY A 75 -11.35 14.56 -11.10
N PHE A 76 -10.57 13.49 -10.94
CA PHE A 76 -10.77 12.52 -9.86
C PHE A 76 -10.62 13.16 -8.48
N ILE A 77 -9.58 13.96 -8.25
CA ILE A 77 -9.36 14.68 -6.99
C ILE A 77 -10.57 15.56 -6.65
N ASN A 78 -11.13 16.27 -7.64
CA ASN A 78 -12.32 17.09 -7.44
C ASN A 78 -13.54 16.23 -7.06
N SER A 79 -13.79 15.15 -7.80
CA SER A 79 -14.90 14.24 -7.54
C SER A 79 -14.81 13.58 -6.18
N LEU A 80 -13.60 13.14 -5.80
CA LEU A 80 -13.35 12.54 -4.50
C LEU A 80 -13.53 13.56 -3.36
N SER A 81 -13.04 14.80 -3.55
CA SER A 81 -13.25 15.86 -2.56
C SER A 81 -14.73 16.15 -2.32
N SER A 82 -15.52 16.31 -3.40
CA SER A 82 -16.98 16.53 -3.30
C SER A 82 -17.69 15.32 -2.68
N PHE A 83 -17.31 14.10 -3.08
CA PHE A 83 -17.84 12.87 -2.49
C PHE A 83 -17.64 12.79 -0.97
N ILE A 84 -16.47 13.19 -0.50
CA ILE A 84 -16.14 13.22 0.93
C ILE A 84 -17.01 14.26 1.64
N ASP A 85 -17.14 15.46 1.06
CA ASP A 85 -17.89 16.54 1.67
C ASP A 85 -19.39 16.21 1.75
N ASP A 86 -19.95 15.57 0.72
CA ASP A 86 -21.38 15.24 0.61
C ASP A 86 -21.78 14.00 1.43
N TYR A 87 -20.93 12.96 1.43
CA TYR A 87 -21.26 11.67 2.04
C TYR A 87 -20.72 11.53 3.45
N ALA A 88 -19.61 12.18 3.78
CA ALA A 88 -18.89 12.08 5.05
C ALA A 88 -18.69 10.61 5.47
N PRO A 89 -17.93 9.79 4.68
CA PRO A 89 -17.72 8.39 4.99
C PRO A 89 -16.79 8.22 6.20
N ASP A 90 -16.97 7.12 6.93
CA ASP A 90 -16.08 6.72 8.03
C ASP A 90 -14.75 6.19 7.49
N GLU A 91 -14.79 5.58 6.30
CA GLU A 91 -13.63 5.09 5.56
C GLU A 91 -13.94 5.03 4.05
N ILE A 92 -12.88 5.02 3.27
CA ILE A 92 -12.95 4.82 1.82
C ILE A 92 -12.14 3.58 1.48
N ILE A 93 -12.69 2.71 0.63
CA ILE A 93 -11.97 1.58 0.05
C ILE A 93 -11.90 1.75 -1.45
N MET A 94 -10.68 1.69 -1.99
CA MET A 94 -10.41 1.88 -3.39
C MET A 94 -9.90 0.60 -4.03
N GLU A 95 -10.67 0.08 -4.98
CA GLU A 95 -10.20 -0.97 -5.88
C GLU A 95 -9.39 -0.33 -7.01
N ALA A 96 -8.08 -0.56 -7.00
CA ALA A 96 -7.20 -0.08 -8.04
C ALA A 96 -7.32 -0.93 -9.31
N SER A 97 -7.18 -0.31 -10.48
CA SER A 97 -7.07 -1.05 -11.75
C SER A 97 -5.91 -2.04 -11.70
N GLY A 98 -6.07 -3.22 -12.31
CA GLY A 98 -5.02 -4.24 -12.37
C GLY A 98 -3.71 -3.79 -13.02
N MET A 99 -3.74 -2.68 -13.74
CA MET A 99 -2.61 -2.06 -14.42
C MET A 99 -2.10 -0.79 -13.71
N SER A 100 -2.72 -0.40 -12.60
CA SER A 100 -2.34 0.82 -11.88
C SER A 100 -1.00 0.69 -11.18
N ASP A 101 -0.24 1.79 -11.23
CA ASP A 101 0.99 1.91 -10.46
C ASP A 101 0.67 2.60 -9.12
N PRO A 102 1.06 2.00 -8.00
CA PRO A 102 0.84 2.58 -6.68
C PRO A 102 1.42 3.99 -6.49
N VAL A 103 2.44 4.36 -7.25
CA VAL A 103 3.03 5.71 -7.19
C VAL A 103 2.02 6.79 -7.51
N SER A 104 1.16 6.53 -8.49
CA SER A 104 0.12 7.49 -8.86
C SER A 104 -0.89 7.73 -7.75
N ILE A 105 -1.05 6.79 -6.83
CA ILE A 105 -1.90 6.93 -5.64
C ILE A 105 -1.34 7.97 -4.69
N GLY A 106 -0.01 8.06 -4.59
CA GLY A 106 0.66 9.08 -3.77
C GLY A 106 0.26 10.50 -4.14
N GLN A 107 0.07 10.77 -5.42
CA GLN A 107 -0.36 12.10 -5.90
C GLN A 107 -1.76 12.50 -5.41
N ILE A 108 -2.62 11.54 -5.09
CA ILE A 108 -3.95 11.80 -4.51
C ILE A 108 -3.77 12.43 -3.12
N PHE A 109 -2.90 11.86 -2.31
CA PHE A 109 -2.67 12.31 -0.93
C PHE A 109 -1.91 13.63 -0.87
N GLN A 110 -1.06 13.92 -1.85
CA GLN A 110 -0.32 15.18 -1.95
C GLN A 110 -1.18 16.34 -2.47
N SER A 111 -2.38 16.07 -2.99
CA SER A 111 -3.26 17.12 -3.50
C SER A 111 -3.69 18.08 -2.38
N PRO A 112 -3.55 19.42 -2.55
CA PRO A 112 -4.00 20.39 -1.57
C PRO A 112 -5.48 20.25 -1.16
N LYS A 113 -6.33 19.70 -2.05
CA LYS A 113 -7.75 19.48 -1.79
C LYS A 113 -8.03 18.28 -0.91
N LEU A 114 -7.13 17.29 -0.87
CA LEU A 114 -7.34 16.01 -0.18
C LEU A 114 -6.40 15.79 1.00
N LYS A 115 -5.26 16.48 1.06
CA LYS A 115 -4.21 16.26 2.05
C LYS A 115 -4.68 16.27 3.52
N ASN A 116 -5.70 17.07 3.84
CA ASN A 116 -6.27 17.14 5.18
C ASN A 116 -7.58 16.34 5.32
N LYS A 117 -8.07 15.74 4.23
CA LYS A 117 -9.33 14.99 4.18
C LYS A 117 -9.12 13.49 4.25
N VAL A 118 -8.07 12.99 3.61
CA VAL A 118 -7.79 11.55 3.55
C VAL A 118 -6.33 11.25 3.88
N PHE A 119 -6.11 10.04 4.37
CA PHE A 119 -4.77 9.47 4.54
C PHE A 119 -4.75 8.03 4.02
N LEU A 120 -3.56 7.53 3.67
CA LEU A 120 -3.43 6.14 3.24
C LEU A 120 -3.68 5.22 4.44
N GLY A 121 -4.76 4.46 4.35
CA GLY A 121 -5.12 3.43 5.31
C GLY A 121 -4.37 2.11 5.06
N TYR A 122 -5.09 1.02 5.07
CA TYR A 122 -4.55 -0.31 4.85
C TYR A 122 -4.43 -0.64 3.37
N SER A 123 -3.38 -1.37 2.98
CA SER A 123 -3.14 -1.79 1.60
C SER A 123 -3.09 -3.31 1.49
N TRP A 124 -4.00 -3.87 0.69
CA TRP A 124 -3.99 -5.27 0.30
C TRP A 124 -3.51 -5.40 -1.14
N THR A 125 -2.74 -6.45 -1.41
CA THR A 125 -2.42 -6.87 -2.77
C THR A 125 -2.88 -8.30 -2.99
N ILE A 126 -3.79 -8.49 -3.94
CA ILE A 126 -4.34 -9.80 -4.29
C ILE A 126 -3.50 -10.40 -5.41
N VAL A 127 -2.87 -11.52 -5.13
CA VAL A 127 -1.99 -12.25 -6.04
C VAL A 127 -2.71 -13.51 -6.52
N ASP A 128 -2.80 -13.71 -7.83
CA ASP A 128 -3.28 -14.95 -8.42
C ASP A 128 -2.16 -15.99 -8.40
N ALA A 129 -2.25 -16.96 -7.51
CA ALA A 129 -1.22 -18.00 -7.36
C ALA A 129 -1.03 -18.83 -8.63
N ARG A 130 -2.12 -19.15 -9.35
CA ARG A 130 -2.09 -19.96 -10.57
C ARG A 130 -1.33 -19.28 -11.72
N ASN A 131 -1.43 -17.95 -11.79
CA ASN A 131 -0.87 -17.18 -12.89
C ASN A 131 0.38 -16.37 -12.48
N PHE A 132 0.90 -16.56 -11.28
CA PHE A 132 2.01 -15.76 -10.73
C PHE A 132 3.22 -15.70 -11.67
N ASP A 133 3.63 -16.84 -12.21
CA ASP A 133 4.78 -16.91 -13.13
C ASP A 133 4.48 -16.42 -14.55
N ARG A 134 3.20 -16.43 -14.95
CA ARG A 134 2.78 -15.99 -16.29
C ARG A 134 2.79 -14.49 -16.48
N VAL A 135 2.78 -13.74 -15.37
CA VAL A 135 2.72 -12.28 -15.35
C VAL A 135 4.09 -11.63 -15.58
N LYS A 136 5.05 -12.35 -16.21
CA LYS A 136 6.45 -11.90 -16.40
C LYS A 136 6.57 -10.54 -17.10
N ALA A 137 5.72 -10.26 -18.09
CA ALA A 137 5.77 -9.00 -18.86
C ALA A 137 5.37 -7.75 -18.06
N ILE A 138 4.66 -7.93 -16.93
CA ILE A 138 4.22 -6.86 -16.04
C ILE A 138 4.73 -7.05 -14.62
N ARG A 139 5.74 -7.90 -14.46
CA ARG A 139 6.30 -8.29 -13.17
C ARG A 139 6.67 -7.09 -12.30
N ALA A 140 7.27 -6.06 -12.89
CA ALA A 140 7.65 -4.86 -12.17
C ALA A 140 6.45 -4.19 -11.46
N ARG A 141 5.29 -4.08 -12.12
CA ARG A 141 4.09 -3.49 -11.52
C ARG A 141 3.53 -4.34 -10.39
N LEU A 142 3.49 -5.66 -10.58
CA LEU A 142 3.05 -6.58 -9.54
C LEU A 142 3.99 -6.53 -8.33
N GLU A 143 5.30 -6.46 -8.56
CA GLU A 143 6.28 -6.30 -7.50
C GLU A 143 6.10 -4.97 -6.76
N HIS A 144 5.83 -3.86 -7.46
CA HIS A 144 5.50 -2.59 -6.82
C HIS A 144 4.24 -2.69 -5.95
N GLN A 145 3.19 -3.35 -6.44
CA GLN A 145 1.97 -3.57 -5.67
C GLN A 145 2.22 -4.43 -4.42
N ILE A 146 3.03 -5.50 -4.55
CA ILE A 146 3.41 -6.36 -3.42
C ILE A 146 4.24 -5.57 -2.39
N ARG A 147 5.19 -4.75 -2.84
CA ARG A 147 6.08 -3.97 -1.95
C ARG A 147 5.33 -3.00 -1.06
N ILE A 148 4.28 -2.36 -1.55
CA ILE A 148 3.48 -1.41 -0.77
C ILE A 148 2.41 -2.07 0.10
N ALA A 149 2.18 -3.37 -0.06
CA ALA A 149 1.12 -4.07 0.67
C ALA A 149 1.44 -4.20 2.16
N ASP A 150 0.42 -4.03 3.00
CA ASP A 150 0.45 -4.47 4.40
C ASP A 150 0.11 -5.96 4.50
N THR A 151 -0.82 -6.42 3.64
CA THR A 151 -1.13 -7.84 3.49
C THR A 151 -1.13 -8.21 2.01
N VAL A 152 -0.47 -9.32 1.69
CA VAL A 152 -0.57 -9.97 0.39
C VAL A 152 -1.45 -11.19 0.51
N VAL A 153 -2.56 -11.19 -0.21
CA VAL A 153 -3.50 -12.32 -0.28
C VAL A 153 -3.15 -13.17 -1.47
N VAL A 154 -2.53 -14.32 -1.23
CA VAL A 154 -2.21 -15.31 -2.27
C VAL A 154 -3.45 -16.13 -2.53
N ASN A 155 -4.23 -15.64 -3.51
CA ASN A 155 -5.55 -16.16 -3.87
C ASN A 155 -5.46 -17.30 -4.90
N LYS A 156 -6.55 -18.05 -5.02
CA LYS A 156 -6.65 -19.26 -5.86
C LYS A 156 -5.66 -20.35 -5.44
N SER A 157 -5.39 -20.43 -4.14
CA SER A 157 -4.49 -21.41 -3.55
C SER A 157 -4.95 -22.85 -3.78
N ASP A 158 -6.25 -23.04 -3.92
CA ASP A 158 -6.90 -24.34 -4.27
C ASP A 158 -6.51 -24.85 -5.66
N LEU A 159 -6.00 -24.01 -6.56
CA LEU A 159 -5.68 -24.36 -7.94
C LEU A 159 -4.20 -24.71 -8.19
N VAL A 160 -3.33 -24.58 -7.18
CA VAL A 160 -1.87 -24.72 -7.34
C VAL A 160 -1.23 -25.78 -6.44
N GLY A 161 -1.98 -26.42 -5.55
CA GLY A 161 -1.47 -27.49 -4.70
C GLY A 161 -0.20 -27.12 -3.92
N SER A 162 0.86 -27.93 -4.04
CA SER A 162 2.13 -27.71 -3.33
C SER A 162 2.90 -26.48 -3.83
N ASP A 163 2.66 -26.01 -5.04
CA ASP A 163 3.39 -24.89 -5.65
C ASP A 163 3.08 -23.54 -4.97
N ILE A 164 2.06 -23.53 -4.11
CA ILE A 164 1.71 -22.36 -3.31
C ILE A 164 2.87 -21.84 -2.47
N GLU A 165 3.71 -22.72 -1.92
CA GLU A 165 4.87 -22.34 -1.10
C GLU A 165 5.93 -21.58 -1.90
N THR A 166 6.08 -21.93 -3.17
CA THR A 166 6.98 -21.21 -4.09
C THR A 166 6.50 -19.79 -4.29
N VAL A 167 5.19 -19.60 -4.49
CA VAL A 167 4.58 -18.27 -4.63
C VAL A 167 4.74 -17.45 -3.34
N ILE A 168 4.43 -18.04 -2.19
CA ILE A 168 4.58 -17.39 -0.89
C ILE A 168 6.03 -16.97 -0.64
N SER A 169 6.99 -17.86 -0.94
CA SER A 169 8.41 -17.56 -0.81
C SER A 169 8.85 -16.41 -1.72
N ALA A 170 8.35 -16.36 -2.95
CA ALA A 170 8.61 -15.27 -3.88
C ALA A 170 8.01 -13.94 -3.39
N VAL A 171 6.77 -13.96 -2.89
CA VAL A 171 6.12 -12.78 -2.28
C VAL A 171 6.92 -12.27 -1.09
N LYS A 172 7.35 -13.14 -0.19
CA LYS A 172 8.16 -12.77 0.98
C LYS A 172 9.53 -12.22 0.61
N LYS A 173 10.13 -12.66 -0.49
CA LYS A 173 11.36 -12.06 -1.03
C LYS A 173 11.15 -10.64 -1.52
N ILE A 174 9.98 -10.35 -2.12
CA ILE A 174 9.64 -9.01 -2.61
C ILE A 174 9.27 -8.08 -1.45
N ASN A 175 8.47 -8.58 -0.49
CA ASN A 175 8.06 -7.82 0.69
C ASN A 175 8.10 -8.69 1.95
N PRO A 176 9.23 -8.70 2.67
CA PRO A 176 9.40 -9.51 3.88
C PRO A 176 8.51 -9.05 5.06
N PHE A 177 7.98 -7.82 5.00
CA PHE A 177 7.17 -7.22 6.08
C PHE A 177 5.67 -7.38 5.88
N ALA A 178 5.22 -7.80 4.70
CA ALA A 178 3.81 -8.04 4.47
C ALA A 178 3.35 -9.30 5.21
N VAL A 179 2.16 -9.21 5.79
CA VAL A 179 1.44 -10.41 6.18
C VAL A 179 1.05 -11.15 4.90
N VAL A 180 1.40 -12.44 4.80
CA VAL A 180 1.04 -13.25 3.63
C VAL A 180 -0.02 -14.25 4.04
N GLU A 181 -1.19 -14.15 3.41
CA GLU A 181 -2.32 -15.02 3.67
C GLU A 181 -2.69 -15.84 2.44
N ARG A 182 -2.90 -17.14 2.64
CA ARG A 182 -3.46 -18.02 1.62
C ARG A 182 -4.96 -17.85 1.57
N SER A 183 -5.49 -17.82 0.37
CA SER A 183 -6.92 -17.68 0.18
C SER A 183 -7.41 -18.47 -1.03
N SER A 184 -8.66 -18.90 -0.94
CA SER A 184 -9.49 -19.31 -2.05
C SER A 184 -10.71 -18.38 -2.09
N PHE A 185 -11.08 -17.94 -3.30
CA PHE A 185 -12.16 -16.97 -3.50
C PHE A 185 -11.93 -15.63 -2.77
N ALA A 186 -10.66 -15.23 -2.58
CA ALA A 186 -10.23 -14.00 -1.94
C ALA A 186 -10.81 -13.78 -0.52
N ARG A 187 -11.13 -14.85 0.20
CA ARG A 187 -11.65 -14.80 1.57
C ARG A 187 -10.51 -14.93 2.56
N ILE A 188 -10.43 -13.98 3.48
CA ILE A 188 -9.48 -13.98 4.60
C ILE A 188 -10.20 -13.63 5.89
N ALA A 189 -9.62 -14.01 7.03
CA ALA A 189 -10.04 -13.50 8.32
C ALA A 189 -9.49 -12.09 8.51
N PHE A 190 -10.35 -11.14 8.86
CA PHE A 190 -9.93 -9.75 9.15
C PHE A 190 -9.65 -9.52 10.65
N GLU A 191 -9.76 -10.56 11.47
CA GLU A 191 -9.57 -10.47 12.92
C GLU A 191 -8.15 -10.06 13.29
N GLY A 192 -8.03 -9.16 14.26
CA GLY A 192 -6.73 -8.72 14.79
C GLY A 192 -5.94 -7.75 13.90
N LYS A 193 -6.43 -7.40 12.73
CA LYS A 193 -5.79 -6.43 11.83
C LYS A 193 -6.14 -5.01 12.28
N LYS A 194 -5.39 -4.51 13.26
CA LYS A 194 -5.47 -3.09 13.62
C LYS A 194 -4.93 -2.27 12.46
N ASN A 195 -5.71 -1.29 11.99
CA ASN A 195 -5.21 -0.30 11.03
C ASN A 195 -3.89 0.26 11.56
N PRO A 196 -2.80 0.17 10.80
CA PRO A 196 -1.63 0.96 11.13
C PRO A 196 -2.08 2.43 11.09
N LEU A 197 -2.05 3.10 12.24
CA LEU A 197 -2.30 4.53 12.31
C LEU A 197 -1.16 5.23 11.61
N VAL A 198 -1.41 5.69 10.41
CA VAL A 198 -0.48 6.52 9.65
C VAL A 198 -1.10 7.89 9.51
N PHE A 199 -0.47 8.89 10.11
CA PHE A 199 -0.86 10.29 10.00
C PHE A 199 0.01 10.97 8.93
N PHE A 200 -0.59 11.84 8.12
CA PHE A 200 0.11 12.58 7.06
C PHE A 200 -0.05 14.08 7.20
N THR A 201 1.05 14.78 6.98
CA THR A 201 1.06 16.21 6.66
C THR A 201 1.98 16.42 5.46
N SER A 202 1.56 17.22 4.49
CA SER A 202 2.22 17.36 3.19
C SER A 202 2.76 18.75 2.94
N GLU A 203 3.84 18.87 2.21
CA GLU A 203 4.15 20.02 1.37
C GLU A 203 4.79 19.61 0.03
N GLU A 204 4.50 20.39 -0.97
CA GLU A 204 4.53 20.29 -2.43
C GLU A 204 5.76 19.68 -3.13
N SER A 205 5.52 18.97 -4.26
CA SER A 205 6.32 19.13 -5.48
C SER A 205 5.62 18.60 -6.72
N THR A 206 5.72 19.38 -7.79
CA THR A 206 5.26 19.13 -9.16
C THR A 206 6.34 18.42 -9.95
N GLU A 207 6.01 17.37 -10.69
CA GLU A 207 6.35 17.11 -12.10
C GLU A 207 6.04 15.68 -12.54
N SER A 208 5.54 15.58 -13.76
CA SER A 208 5.04 14.36 -14.37
C SER A 208 6.15 13.61 -15.11
N CYS A 209 6.58 12.48 -14.61
CA CYS A 209 7.13 11.37 -15.38
C CYS A 209 6.86 10.09 -14.60
N ARG A 210 6.57 8.98 -15.27
CA ARG A 210 6.44 7.68 -14.63
C ARG A 210 7.80 7.33 -14.04
N PRO A 211 7.99 7.36 -12.73
CA PRO A 211 9.27 7.00 -12.16
C PRO A 211 9.36 5.49 -12.04
N ASP A 212 10.46 4.94 -12.48
CA ASP A 212 10.85 3.60 -12.10
C ASP A 212 11.04 3.58 -10.57
N LEU A 213 10.08 2.97 -9.88
CA LEU A 213 10.21 2.75 -8.45
C LEU A 213 11.21 1.63 -8.21
N GLN A 214 12.22 1.97 -7.47
CA GLN A 214 13.20 1.01 -6.98
C GLN A 214 12.88 0.66 -5.53
N SER A 215 13.39 -0.47 -5.08
CA SER A 215 13.44 -0.82 -3.66
C SER A 215 14.88 -0.95 -3.23
N VAL A 216 15.15 -0.47 -2.04
CA VAL A 216 16.41 -0.68 -1.35
C VAL A 216 16.15 -1.40 -0.04
N VAL A 217 17.03 -2.33 0.30
CA VAL A 217 17.02 -3.02 1.59
C VAL A 217 18.30 -2.64 2.31
N ILE A 218 18.17 -1.99 3.46
CA ILE A 218 19.26 -1.73 4.39
C ILE A 218 19.26 -2.86 5.39
N LYS A 219 20.29 -3.69 5.37
CA LYS A 219 20.46 -4.81 6.29
C LYS A 219 21.83 -4.75 6.96
N THR A 220 21.82 -4.61 8.29
CA THR A 220 23.05 -4.49 9.06
C THR A 220 22.85 -4.99 10.49
N ASN A 221 23.94 -5.40 11.13
CA ASN A 221 23.96 -5.71 12.55
C ASN A 221 24.36 -4.51 13.42
N GLN A 222 24.65 -3.37 12.81
CA GLN A 222 25.01 -2.17 13.55
C GLN A 222 23.82 -1.63 14.32
N VAL A 223 24.10 -1.05 15.47
CA VAL A 223 23.14 -0.45 16.38
C VAL A 223 23.22 1.06 16.24
N ILE A 224 22.08 1.72 16.23
CA ILE A 224 21.97 3.17 16.08
C ILE A 224 21.19 3.78 17.23
N SER A 225 21.59 4.97 17.72
CA SER A 225 20.74 5.65 18.71
C SER A 225 19.44 6.15 18.07
N GLN A 226 18.38 6.31 18.88
CA GLN A 226 17.10 6.80 18.35
C GLN A 226 17.21 8.20 17.73
N GLU A 227 18.09 9.07 18.25
CA GLU A 227 18.33 10.41 17.70
C GLU A 227 18.98 10.33 16.32
N LYS A 228 20.01 9.50 16.17
CA LYS A 228 20.69 9.31 14.89
C LYS A 228 19.80 8.60 13.86
N LEU A 229 18.95 7.67 14.32
CA LEU A 229 17.94 7.05 13.46
C LEU A 229 16.96 8.10 12.89
N LYS A 230 16.48 9.02 13.73
CA LYS A 230 15.65 10.14 13.27
C LYS A 230 16.40 11.00 12.25
N SER A 231 17.65 11.35 12.53
CA SER A 231 18.48 12.15 11.62
C SER A 231 18.74 11.43 10.30
N PHE A 232 18.97 10.11 10.34
CA PHE A 232 19.08 9.30 9.13
C PHE A 232 17.79 9.36 8.31
N ILE A 233 16.63 9.10 8.93
CA ILE A 233 15.33 9.11 8.24
C ILE A 233 15.06 10.49 7.64
N GLU A 234 15.31 11.56 8.37
CA GLU A 234 15.19 12.93 7.85
C GLU A 234 16.05 13.17 6.61
N SER A 235 17.25 12.58 6.55
CA SER A 235 18.17 12.75 5.42
C SER A 235 17.73 11.99 4.15
N VAL A 236 16.89 10.96 4.29
CA VAL A 236 16.47 10.07 3.19
C VAL A 236 14.98 10.09 2.91
N LYS A 237 14.18 10.77 3.72
CA LYS A 237 12.71 10.75 3.62
C LYS A 237 12.17 11.23 2.27
N THR A 238 12.85 12.19 1.64
CA THR A 238 12.46 12.70 0.32
C THR A 238 12.65 11.68 -0.79
N ASP A 239 13.55 10.72 -0.59
CA ASP A 239 13.86 9.68 -1.56
C ASP A 239 12.89 8.49 -1.42
N PHE A 240 12.30 8.33 -0.22
CA PHE A 240 11.42 7.23 0.08
C PHE A 240 9.95 7.62 -0.04
N ILE A 241 9.24 6.96 -0.95
CA ILE A 241 7.77 7.00 -0.98
C ILE A 241 7.21 6.17 0.17
N ARG A 242 7.87 5.07 0.50
CA ARG A 242 7.55 4.24 1.66
C ARG A 242 8.82 3.68 2.27
N CYS A 243 8.88 3.69 3.59
CA CYS A 243 9.91 3.00 4.36
C CYS A 243 9.24 2.14 5.44
N LYS A 244 9.67 0.89 5.58
CA LYS A 244 9.19 0.00 6.64
C LYS A 244 10.29 -0.95 7.07
N GLY A 245 10.42 -1.19 8.37
CA GLY A 245 11.34 -2.21 8.87
C GLY A 245 11.60 -2.13 10.35
N PHE A 246 12.52 -2.98 10.80
CA PHE A 246 12.93 -3.07 12.18
C PHE A 246 14.37 -2.58 12.33
N VAL A 247 14.61 -1.87 13.40
CA VAL A 247 15.94 -1.31 13.72
C VAL A 247 16.33 -1.67 15.13
N ASN A 248 17.55 -2.16 15.27
CA ASN A 248 18.20 -2.35 16.55
C ASN A 248 18.76 -1.01 17.01
N THR A 249 18.25 -0.51 18.13
CA THR A 249 18.77 0.73 18.71
C THR A 249 19.65 0.44 19.91
N ASP A 250 20.37 1.46 20.36
CA ASP A 250 21.11 1.40 21.61
C ASP A 250 20.20 0.99 22.80
N LYS A 251 20.79 0.53 23.89
CA LYS A 251 20.06 0.04 25.09
C LYS A 251 19.18 -1.19 24.87
N ASP A 252 19.51 -2.03 23.87
CA ASP A 252 18.73 -3.24 23.53
C ASP A 252 17.26 -2.97 23.11
N ILE A 253 16.94 -1.73 22.81
CA ILE A 253 15.61 -1.36 22.34
C ILE A 253 15.49 -1.69 20.85
N LYS A 254 14.43 -2.36 20.50
CA LYS A 254 14.05 -2.62 19.10
C LYS A 254 12.93 -1.68 18.71
N VAL A 255 13.04 -1.11 17.52
CA VAL A 255 11.99 -0.22 17.02
C VAL A 255 11.52 -0.66 15.65
N VAL A 256 10.23 -0.47 15.39
CA VAL A 256 9.67 -0.52 14.04
C VAL A 256 9.59 0.88 13.49
N VAL A 257 10.13 1.06 12.28
CA VAL A 257 10.02 2.28 11.49
C VAL A 257 8.96 2.06 10.43
N GLN A 258 8.04 3.00 10.31
CA GLN A 258 7.10 3.08 9.20
C GLN A 258 7.04 4.51 8.73
N GLY A 259 7.21 4.71 7.42
CA GLY A 259 7.10 6.01 6.81
C GLY A 259 6.43 5.92 5.44
N ILE A 260 5.71 6.97 5.08
CA ILE A 260 5.17 7.19 3.74
C ILE A 260 5.36 8.67 3.43
N PHE A 261 6.08 8.96 2.34
CA PHE A 261 6.54 10.31 2.02
C PHE A 261 7.29 10.96 3.19
N ASP A 262 6.95 12.20 3.53
CA ASP A 262 7.63 12.96 4.59
C ASP A 262 7.22 12.55 6.01
N ASP A 263 6.19 11.72 6.16
CA ASP A 263 5.70 11.30 7.47
C ASP A 263 6.21 9.93 7.87
N TYR A 264 6.75 9.82 9.05
CA TYR A 264 7.21 8.55 9.59
C TYR A 264 6.90 8.41 11.08
N THR A 265 6.79 7.17 11.52
CA THR A 265 6.63 6.79 12.90
C THR A 265 7.72 5.81 13.32
N ILE A 266 8.19 5.97 14.55
CA ILE A 266 9.13 5.04 15.20
C ILE A 266 8.43 4.57 16.48
N LYS A 267 8.25 3.25 16.62
CA LYS A 267 7.61 2.64 17.79
C LYS A 267 8.46 1.51 18.34
N GLU A 268 8.58 1.43 19.63
CA GLU A 268 9.27 0.33 20.32
C GLU A 268 8.50 -0.98 20.14
N VAL A 269 9.25 -2.08 19.98
CA VAL A 269 8.72 -3.45 19.86
C VAL A 269 9.58 -4.41 20.66
N GLU A 270 8.94 -5.29 21.45
CA GLU A 270 9.63 -6.22 22.34
C GLU A 270 9.86 -7.59 21.69
N TRP A 271 9.11 -7.94 20.67
CA TRP A 271 9.06 -9.29 20.10
C TRP A 271 10.05 -9.53 18.94
N PHE A 272 10.75 -8.51 18.48
CA PHE A 272 11.68 -8.64 17.34
C PHE A 272 13.07 -9.09 17.81
N ALA A 273 13.58 -10.19 17.25
CA ALA A 273 14.90 -10.77 17.59
C ALA A 273 15.89 -10.73 16.41
N GLY A 274 15.58 -10.06 15.30
CA GLY A 274 16.39 -10.02 14.10
C GLY A 274 17.45 -8.91 14.06
N SER A 275 18.23 -8.88 12.98
CA SER A 275 19.10 -7.76 12.63
C SER A 275 18.29 -6.57 12.13
N THR A 276 18.87 -5.36 12.14
CA THR A 276 18.27 -4.20 11.47
C THR A 276 17.99 -4.52 10.01
N GLU A 277 16.74 -4.32 9.60
CA GLU A 277 16.28 -4.50 8.24
C GLU A 277 15.23 -3.45 7.91
N LEU A 278 15.61 -2.47 7.06
CA LEU A 278 14.72 -1.42 6.56
C LEU A 278 14.54 -1.59 5.06
N VAL A 279 13.30 -1.59 4.59
CA VAL A 279 12.97 -1.58 3.17
C VAL A 279 12.44 -0.20 2.81
N GLY A 280 13.15 0.46 1.91
CA GLY A 280 12.73 1.70 1.28
C GLY A 280 12.22 1.44 -0.13
N ILE A 281 11.12 2.10 -0.49
CA ILE A 281 10.58 2.14 -1.85
C ILE A 281 10.52 3.60 -2.26
N GLY A 282 11.15 3.93 -3.37
CA GLY A 282 11.23 5.32 -3.79
C GLY A 282 11.97 5.53 -5.10
N ARG A 283 12.38 6.77 -5.32
CA ARG A 283 13.24 7.17 -6.42
C ARG A 283 14.65 7.29 -5.90
N PHE A 284 15.49 6.37 -6.26
CA PHE A 284 16.87 6.37 -5.80
C PHE A 284 17.80 6.78 -6.93
N SER A 285 18.81 7.58 -6.61
CA SER A 285 19.91 7.83 -7.54
C SER A 285 20.77 6.57 -7.64
N GLU A 286 21.20 6.20 -8.85
CA GLU A 286 22.04 5.00 -9.09
C GLU A 286 23.35 4.98 -8.28
N ASN A 287 23.80 6.13 -7.80
CA ASN A 287 25.07 6.28 -7.07
C ASN A 287 24.90 6.32 -5.54
N GLN A 288 23.68 6.20 -4.99
CA GLN A 288 23.47 6.34 -3.56
C GLN A 288 23.37 4.97 -2.88
N ASN A 289 24.34 4.69 -2.00
CA ASN A 289 24.34 3.50 -1.17
C ASN A 289 23.71 3.82 0.20
N TYR A 290 22.46 3.48 0.36
CA TYR A 290 21.71 3.76 1.60
C TYR A 290 22.19 2.94 2.79
N THR A 291 22.77 1.75 2.59
CA THR A 291 23.37 0.95 3.66
C THR A 291 24.60 1.66 4.20
N GLU A 292 25.50 2.12 3.33
CA GLU A 292 26.66 2.91 3.77
C GLU A 292 26.24 4.22 4.44
N THR A 293 25.21 4.86 3.92
CA THR A 293 24.66 6.08 4.53
C THR A 293 24.17 5.79 5.94
N TYR A 294 23.39 4.72 6.14
CA TYR A 294 22.93 4.30 7.45
C TYR A 294 24.09 4.00 8.41
N GLU A 295 25.08 3.24 7.96
CA GLU A 295 26.26 2.87 8.76
C GLU A 295 27.11 4.08 9.16
N LYS A 296 27.18 5.12 8.33
CA LYS A 296 27.80 6.40 8.73
C LYS A 296 27.12 7.03 9.95
N TYR A 297 25.78 6.96 10.01
CA TYR A 297 25.04 7.45 11.18
C TYR A 297 25.24 6.56 12.42
N CYS A 298 25.48 5.26 12.25
CA CYS A 298 25.80 4.39 13.37
C CYS A 298 27.16 4.74 13.99
N ASN A 299 28.13 5.13 13.16
CA ASN A 299 29.53 5.34 13.55
C ASN A 299 29.87 6.78 13.96
N GLN A 300 28.97 7.72 13.80
CA GLN A 300 29.13 9.11 14.27
C GLN A 300 28.89 9.21 15.78
#